data_aada49d0fa7cc41e217474899e1f12d4
#
_entry.id   aada49d0fa7cc41e217474899e1f12d4
#
_cell.length_a   1.000
_cell.length_b   1.000
_cell.length_c   1.000
_cell.angle_alpha   90.00
_cell.angle_beta   90.00
_cell.angle_gamma   90.00
#
_symmetry.space_group_name_H-M   'P 1'
#
loop_
_entity.id
_entity.type
_entity.pdbx_description
1 polymer ?
#
loop_
_entity_poly.entity_id
_entity_poly.type
_entity_poly.pdbx_seq_one_letter_code
_entity_poly.pdbx_strand_id
1 'polypeptide(L)'
;MRLQLLTALLIWAAVPDSTHRRGVDLYKQQKYSDAIAALQEALKAESPSTAEYKESVLLIGQSYFMLSQAPKAIPWLEKVTAVNEANYMLGYAYLQTGQQDQSEAAFARLFALKPDSAAGHLLAGQMMLKQEYEAQAVAEVKKALALDPKLPEAHFLLGEVAIFRGRLDDGIAELTKELAINPNFAMAWYRLGDAYTRQEHWDLAIPHLQRAVWLNPDYSGPFILLGRCYFKQGNFSNAEGILRKALVIDPNNHSAAYLLGQTLMQEGKKDEARAVLERLRNTADAATPSTSH
;
A
#
# COMPACT_ATOMS: atom_id res chain seq x y z
N MET A 1 -44.87 -44.66 42.20
CA MET A 1 -44.12 -43.48 42.57
C MET A 1 -42.66 -43.68 42.14
N ARG A 2 -42.28 -43.20 41.01
CA ARG A 2 -40.85 -43.13 40.54
C ARG A 2 -40.53 -41.69 40.26
N LEU A 3 -39.66 -41.11 41.11
CA LEU A 3 -39.06 -39.79 40.94
C LEU A 3 -38.09 -39.87 39.76
N GLN A 4 -38.36 -39.10 38.68
CA GLN A 4 -37.37 -38.81 37.64
C GLN A 4 -36.58 -37.59 38.06
N LEU A 5 -35.30 -37.81 38.37
CA LEU A 5 -34.30 -36.75 38.51
C LEU A 5 -33.93 -36.25 37.12
N LEU A 6 -34.43 -35.04 36.78
CA LEU A 6 -33.93 -34.26 35.66
C LEU A 6 -32.56 -33.66 36.03
N THR A 7 -31.48 -34.30 35.56
CA THR A 7 -30.15 -33.68 35.58
C THR A 7 -30.12 -32.64 34.47
N ALA A 8 -30.28 -31.37 34.85
CA ALA A 8 -29.97 -30.25 33.97
C ALA A 8 -28.45 -30.21 33.74
N LEU A 9 -28.04 -30.59 32.55
CA LEU A 9 -26.68 -30.29 32.03
C LEU A 9 -26.62 -28.76 31.85
N LEU A 10 -26.09 -28.09 32.87
CA LEU A 10 -25.60 -26.72 32.72
C LEU A 10 -24.39 -26.81 31.78
N ILE A 11 -24.59 -26.42 30.52
CA ILE A 11 -23.52 -26.07 29.62
C ILE A 11 -22.90 -24.82 30.22
N TRP A 12 -21.83 -25.01 30.97
CA TRP A 12 -21.00 -23.91 31.44
C TRP A 12 -20.27 -23.37 30.22
N ALA A 13 -20.83 -22.34 29.58
CA ALA A 13 -20.03 -21.50 28.72
C ALA A 13 -18.94 -20.93 29.62
N ALA A 14 -17.69 -21.34 29.39
CA ALA A 14 -16.56 -20.85 30.14
C ALA A 14 -16.55 -19.30 30.05
N VAL A 15 -16.78 -18.64 31.17
CA VAL A 15 -16.60 -17.19 31.27
C VAL A 15 -15.12 -16.96 31.01
N PRO A 16 -14.75 -16.15 30.02
CA PRO A 16 -13.33 -15.87 29.74
C PRO A 16 -12.62 -15.47 31.02
N ASP A 17 -11.47 -16.08 31.30
CA ASP A 17 -10.66 -15.75 32.47
C ASP A 17 -10.48 -14.24 32.57
N SER A 18 -10.67 -13.69 33.76
CA SER A 18 -10.51 -12.27 34.01
C SER A 18 -9.12 -11.75 33.57
N THR A 19 -8.11 -12.63 33.61
CA THR A 19 -6.73 -12.37 33.22
C THR A 19 -6.59 -12.25 31.71
N HIS A 20 -7.25 -13.13 30.91
CA HIS A 20 -7.33 -13.02 29.45
C HIS A 20 -7.96 -11.68 29.04
N ARG A 21 -9.17 -11.39 29.55
CA ARG A 21 -9.86 -10.12 29.25
C ARG A 21 -9.01 -8.90 29.59
N ARG A 22 -8.33 -8.91 30.74
CA ARG A 22 -7.39 -7.84 31.12
C ARG A 22 -6.26 -7.69 30.09
N GLY A 23 -5.69 -8.77 29.62
CA GLY A 23 -4.63 -8.76 28.59
C GLY A 23 -5.11 -8.16 27.26
N VAL A 24 -6.31 -8.55 26.80
CA VAL A 24 -6.95 -7.97 25.62
C VAL A 24 -7.22 -6.47 25.78
N ASP A 25 -7.69 -6.02 26.94
CA ASP A 25 -7.96 -4.62 27.22
C ASP A 25 -6.66 -3.79 27.27
N LEU A 26 -5.58 -4.32 27.83
CA LEU A 26 -4.26 -3.69 27.82
C LEU A 26 -3.71 -3.56 26.40
N TYR A 27 -3.90 -4.57 25.54
CA TYR A 27 -3.52 -4.51 24.14
C TYR A 27 -4.28 -3.40 23.41
N LYS A 28 -5.60 -3.30 23.57
CA LYS A 28 -6.44 -2.24 23.00
C LYS A 28 -6.00 -0.84 23.46
N GLN A 29 -5.49 -0.73 24.68
CA GLN A 29 -4.91 0.50 25.22
C GLN A 29 -3.46 0.75 24.74
N GLN A 30 -2.92 -0.07 23.84
CA GLN A 30 -1.55 -0.03 23.35
C GLN A 30 -0.46 -0.21 24.46
N LYS A 31 -0.83 -0.76 25.59
CA LYS A 31 0.07 -1.11 26.69
C LYS A 31 0.66 -2.50 26.46
N TYR A 32 1.45 -2.62 25.38
CA TYR A 32 1.89 -3.91 24.84
C TYR A 32 2.71 -4.74 25.82
N SER A 33 3.60 -4.13 26.62
CA SER A 33 4.40 -4.85 27.62
C SER A 33 3.54 -5.45 28.71
N ASP A 34 2.54 -4.71 29.19
CA ASP A 34 1.62 -5.19 30.22
C ASP A 34 0.66 -6.23 29.67
N ALA A 35 0.22 -6.06 28.41
CA ALA A 35 -0.60 -7.02 27.69
C ALA A 35 0.12 -8.38 27.58
N ILE A 36 1.40 -8.39 27.19
CA ILE A 36 2.22 -9.61 27.13
C ILE A 36 2.22 -10.33 28.46
N ALA A 37 2.49 -9.60 29.56
CA ALA A 37 2.55 -10.22 30.89
C ALA A 37 1.21 -10.83 31.31
N ALA A 38 0.11 -10.08 31.10
CA ALA A 38 -1.24 -10.58 31.45
C ALA A 38 -1.65 -11.80 30.60
N LEU A 39 -1.41 -11.75 29.26
CA LEU A 39 -1.77 -12.84 28.38
C LEU A 39 -0.90 -14.09 28.62
N GLN A 40 0.37 -13.94 28.92
CA GLN A 40 1.24 -15.06 29.30
C GLN A 40 0.78 -15.74 30.61
N GLU A 41 0.23 -14.96 31.55
CA GLU A 41 -0.38 -15.52 32.75
C GLU A 41 -1.68 -16.26 32.43
N ALA A 42 -2.55 -15.71 31.58
CA ALA A 42 -3.78 -16.35 31.12
C ALA A 42 -3.53 -17.70 30.43
N LEU A 43 -2.47 -17.78 29.59
CA LEU A 43 -2.09 -19.03 28.89
C LEU A 43 -1.79 -20.21 29.84
N LYS A 44 -1.48 -19.98 31.12
CA LYS A 44 -1.26 -21.08 32.07
C LYS A 44 -2.52 -21.87 32.39
N ALA A 45 -3.70 -21.23 32.27
CA ALA A 45 -5.00 -21.80 32.51
C ALA A 45 -5.74 -22.18 31.23
N GLU A 46 -5.36 -21.62 30.08
CA GLU A 46 -6.02 -21.82 28.80
C GLU A 46 -5.58 -23.14 28.13
N SER A 47 -6.54 -23.85 27.51
CA SER A 47 -6.23 -25.02 26.69
C SER A 47 -5.83 -24.60 25.27
N PRO A 48 -4.78 -25.21 24.65
CA PRO A 48 -4.33 -24.88 23.30
C PRO A 48 -5.40 -24.98 22.20
N SER A 49 -6.48 -25.72 22.46
CA SER A 49 -7.59 -25.88 21.51
C SER A 49 -8.64 -24.78 21.56
N THR A 50 -8.62 -23.91 22.57
CA THR A 50 -9.62 -22.86 22.77
C THR A 50 -9.37 -21.63 21.87
N ALA A 51 -10.42 -20.86 21.66
CA ALA A 51 -10.33 -19.60 20.92
C ALA A 51 -9.52 -18.55 21.71
N GLU A 52 -9.71 -18.52 23.03
CA GLU A 52 -9.00 -17.64 23.97
C GLU A 52 -7.49 -17.89 23.92
N TYR A 53 -7.05 -19.14 23.93
CA TYR A 53 -5.63 -19.47 23.79
C TYR A 53 -5.03 -18.92 22.49
N LYS A 54 -5.73 -19.14 21.36
CA LYS A 54 -5.28 -18.65 20.05
C LYS A 54 -5.24 -17.13 20.00
N GLU A 55 -6.22 -16.46 20.60
CA GLU A 55 -6.25 -15.00 20.72
C GLU A 55 -5.09 -14.50 21.60
N SER A 56 -4.86 -15.10 22.78
CA SER A 56 -3.74 -14.77 23.65
C SER A 56 -2.41 -14.91 22.92
N VAL A 57 -2.18 -16.02 22.22
CA VAL A 57 -0.97 -16.27 21.44
C VAL A 57 -0.77 -15.23 20.34
N LEU A 58 -1.83 -14.90 19.60
CA LEU A 58 -1.80 -13.90 18.55
C LEU A 58 -1.44 -12.54 19.12
N LEU A 59 -2.15 -12.10 20.16
CA LEU A 59 -1.96 -10.78 20.77
C LEU A 59 -0.57 -10.61 21.43
N ILE A 60 0.00 -11.68 21.98
CA ILE A 60 1.39 -11.67 22.48
C ILE A 60 2.36 -11.44 21.32
N GLY A 61 2.21 -12.21 20.23
CA GLY A 61 3.03 -12.06 19.03
C GLY A 61 2.93 -10.66 18.42
N GLN A 62 1.70 -10.14 18.29
CA GLN A 62 1.43 -8.77 17.83
C GLN A 62 2.05 -7.73 18.75
N SER A 63 1.93 -7.90 20.07
CA SER A 63 2.52 -6.97 21.06
C SER A 63 4.04 -6.90 20.94
N TYR A 64 4.73 -8.04 20.79
CA TYR A 64 6.16 -8.05 20.53
C TYR A 64 6.52 -7.37 19.21
N PHE A 65 5.72 -7.60 18.16
CA PHE A 65 5.93 -6.95 16.87
C PHE A 65 5.78 -5.43 16.96
N MET A 66 4.73 -4.94 17.63
CA MET A 66 4.50 -3.50 17.86
C MET A 66 5.61 -2.85 18.70
N LEU A 67 6.27 -3.60 19.57
CA LEU A 67 7.44 -3.16 20.31
C LEU A 67 8.76 -3.27 19.54
N SER A 68 8.69 -3.57 18.22
CA SER A 68 9.87 -3.79 17.36
C SER A 68 10.80 -4.92 17.87
N GLN A 69 10.24 -5.92 18.54
CA GLN A 69 10.95 -7.09 19.07
C GLN A 69 10.68 -8.33 18.18
N ALA A 70 10.98 -8.22 16.88
CA ALA A 70 10.71 -9.27 15.89
C ALA A 70 11.20 -10.67 16.31
N PRO A 71 12.43 -10.86 16.87
CA PRO A 71 12.88 -12.18 17.29
C PRO A 71 11.99 -12.83 18.35
N LYS A 72 11.32 -12.01 19.19
CA LYS A 72 10.39 -12.52 20.21
C LYS A 72 8.98 -12.70 19.68
N ALA A 73 8.58 -11.96 18.64
CA ALA A 73 7.27 -12.07 18.01
C ALA A 73 7.13 -13.38 17.22
N ILE A 74 8.18 -13.76 16.47
CA ILE A 74 8.17 -14.91 15.55
C ILE A 74 7.63 -16.19 16.22
N PRO A 75 8.18 -16.70 17.35
CA PRO A 75 7.76 -17.97 17.92
C PRO A 75 6.32 -17.98 18.44
N TRP A 76 5.72 -16.82 18.66
CA TRP A 76 4.31 -16.70 19.01
C TRP A 76 3.42 -16.71 17.77
N LEU A 77 3.76 -15.93 16.77
CA LEU A 77 2.99 -15.82 15.53
C LEU A 77 3.00 -17.13 14.73
N GLU A 78 4.08 -17.90 14.77
CA GLU A 78 4.18 -19.22 14.12
C GLU A 78 3.15 -20.23 14.63
N LYS A 79 2.68 -20.09 15.87
CA LYS A 79 1.66 -20.97 16.45
C LYS A 79 0.25 -20.73 15.89
N VAL A 80 0.04 -19.61 15.19
CA VAL A 80 -1.29 -19.15 14.72
C VAL A 80 -1.28 -18.76 13.25
N THR A 81 -0.51 -19.46 12.42
CA THR A 81 -0.38 -19.17 10.97
C THR A 81 -1.67 -19.39 10.16
N ALA A 82 -2.71 -19.96 10.75
CA ALA A 82 -4.05 -19.97 10.16
C ALA A 82 -4.71 -18.57 10.13
N VAL A 83 -4.14 -17.60 10.84
CA VAL A 83 -4.63 -16.23 10.94
C VAL A 83 -3.81 -15.31 10.01
N ASN A 84 -4.49 -14.59 9.13
CA ASN A 84 -3.82 -13.73 8.14
C ASN A 84 -2.97 -12.64 8.77
N GLU A 85 -3.44 -12.04 9.86
CA GLU A 85 -2.70 -11.02 10.62
C GLU A 85 -1.36 -11.55 11.13
N ALA A 86 -1.32 -12.82 11.57
CA ALA A 86 -0.08 -13.47 11.98
C ALA A 86 0.89 -13.63 10.81
N ASN A 87 0.40 -14.08 9.64
CA ASN A 87 1.24 -14.22 8.45
C ASN A 87 1.77 -12.88 7.95
N TYR A 88 0.96 -11.81 8.01
CA TYR A 88 1.39 -10.46 7.67
C TYR A 88 2.56 -10.02 8.55
N MET A 89 2.43 -10.17 9.87
CA MET A 89 3.48 -9.79 10.81
C MET A 89 4.71 -10.69 10.74
N LEU A 90 4.51 -12.00 10.53
CA LEU A 90 5.61 -12.94 10.32
C LEU A 90 6.45 -12.55 9.10
N GLY A 91 5.81 -12.19 7.98
CA GLY A 91 6.52 -11.74 6.79
C GLY A 91 7.50 -10.62 7.11
N TYR A 92 7.06 -9.59 7.80
CA TYR A 92 7.93 -8.48 8.18
C TYR A 92 8.89 -8.80 9.33
N ALA A 93 8.50 -9.61 10.30
CA ALA A 93 9.39 -10.04 11.37
C ALA A 93 10.57 -10.86 10.85
N TYR A 94 10.31 -11.73 9.88
CA TYR A 94 11.36 -12.47 9.20
C TYR A 94 12.28 -11.58 8.35
N LEU A 95 11.75 -10.56 7.67
CA LEU A 95 12.58 -9.57 6.97
C LEU A 95 13.51 -8.83 7.94
N GLN A 96 12.98 -8.34 9.07
CA GLN A 96 13.77 -7.66 10.10
C GLN A 96 14.88 -8.53 10.70
N THR A 97 14.71 -9.85 10.66
CA THR A 97 15.67 -10.82 11.18
C THR A 97 16.54 -11.48 10.10
N GLY A 98 16.39 -11.04 8.83
CA GLY A 98 17.18 -11.54 7.70
C GLY A 98 16.77 -12.92 7.19
N GLN A 99 15.59 -13.40 7.55
CA GLN A 99 15.04 -14.71 7.19
C GLN A 99 14.15 -14.60 5.94
N GLN A 100 14.75 -14.37 4.78
CA GLN A 100 14.02 -14.00 3.55
C GLN A 100 13.06 -15.11 3.06
N ASP A 101 13.48 -16.37 3.05
CA ASP A 101 12.65 -17.48 2.56
C ASP A 101 11.40 -17.69 3.44
N GLN A 102 11.55 -17.53 4.76
CA GLN A 102 10.42 -17.60 5.69
C GLN A 102 9.47 -16.42 5.52
N SER A 103 10.01 -15.22 5.23
CA SER A 103 9.22 -14.03 4.92
C SER A 103 8.36 -14.25 3.69
N GLU A 104 8.95 -14.74 2.62
CA GLU A 104 8.25 -15.07 1.38
C GLU A 104 7.13 -16.08 1.62
N ALA A 105 7.44 -17.16 2.32
CA ALA A 105 6.44 -18.17 2.67
C ALA A 105 5.28 -17.60 3.53
N ALA A 106 5.57 -16.67 4.43
CA ALA A 106 4.56 -16.02 5.25
C ALA A 106 3.66 -15.11 4.40
N PHE A 107 4.22 -14.31 3.50
CA PHE A 107 3.43 -13.48 2.58
C PHE A 107 2.60 -14.31 1.59
N ALA A 108 3.15 -15.39 1.04
CA ALA A 108 2.42 -16.26 0.12
C ALA A 108 1.18 -16.89 0.79
N ARG A 109 1.29 -17.28 2.08
CA ARG A 109 0.16 -17.82 2.85
C ARG A 109 -1.01 -16.83 2.97
N LEU A 110 -0.76 -15.51 3.01
CA LEU A 110 -1.84 -14.49 3.07
C LEU A 110 -2.86 -14.63 1.95
N PHE A 111 -2.41 -15.09 0.78
CA PHE A 111 -3.22 -15.17 -0.43
C PHE A 111 -3.38 -16.61 -0.93
N ALA A 112 -3.09 -17.58 -0.08
CA ALA A 112 -3.13 -19.01 -0.42
C ALA A 112 -2.28 -19.35 -1.67
N LEU A 113 -1.16 -18.64 -1.88
CA LEU A 113 -0.21 -18.89 -2.96
C LEU A 113 0.86 -19.88 -2.51
N LYS A 114 1.45 -20.58 -3.48
CA LYS A 114 2.68 -21.35 -3.25
C LYS A 114 3.85 -20.37 -3.17
N PRO A 115 4.71 -20.44 -2.13
CA PRO A 115 5.82 -19.51 -1.94
C PRO A 115 6.77 -19.45 -3.14
N ASP A 116 7.11 -20.61 -3.70
CA ASP A 116 8.02 -20.82 -4.82
C ASP A 116 7.38 -20.65 -6.21
N SER A 117 6.17 -20.10 -6.28
CA SER A 117 5.51 -19.77 -7.53
C SER A 117 5.84 -18.34 -8.00
N ALA A 118 5.73 -18.09 -9.31
CA ALA A 118 5.91 -16.76 -9.86
C ALA A 118 5.03 -15.70 -9.16
N ALA A 119 3.74 -16.02 -8.91
CA ALA A 119 2.83 -15.15 -8.17
C ALA A 119 3.23 -14.96 -6.70
N GLY A 120 3.77 -16.00 -6.04
CA GLY A 120 4.28 -15.92 -4.68
C GLY A 120 5.46 -14.94 -4.57
N HIS A 121 6.45 -15.08 -5.44
CA HIS A 121 7.59 -14.17 -5.52
C HIS A 121 7.19 -12.73 -5.85
N LEU A 122 6.27 -12.52 -6.81
CA LEU A 122 5.77 -11.18 -7.13
C LEU A 122 5.11 -10.53 -5.92
N LEU A 123 4.23 -11.26 -5.24
CA LEU A 123 3.56 -10.77 -4.03
C LEU A 123 4.56 -10.44 -2.92
N ALA A 124 5.55 -11.32 -2.67
CA ALA A 124 6.61 -11.06 -1.70
C ALA A 124 7.35 -9.76 -2.04
N GLY A 125 7.72 -9.56 -3.30
CA GLY A 125 8.33 -8.32 -3.77
C GLY A 125 7.47 -7.08 -3.52
N GLN A 126 6.16 -7.15 -3.82
CA GLN A 126 5.22 -6.06 -3.55
C GLN A 126 5.12 -5.73 -2.05
N MET A 127 5.07 -6.73 -1.19
CA MET A 127 5.01 -6.56 0.26
C MET A 127 6.31 -5.96 0.82
N MET A 128 7.47 -6.40 0.30
CA MET A 128 8.77 -5.89 0.68
C MET A 128 8.95 -4.40 0.32
N LEU A 129 8.46 -3.97 -0.85
CA LEU A 129 8.52 -2.56 -1.25
C LEU A 129 7.74 -1.64 -0.31
N LYS A 130 6.62 -2.08 0.25
CA LYS A 130 5.83 -1.29 1.22
C LYS A 130 6.59 -0.92 2.48
N GLN A 131 7.68 -1.63 2.78
CA GLN A 131 8.52 -1.42 3.96
C GLN A 131 9.96 -1.05 3.58
N GLU A 132 10.15 -0.53 2.37
CA GLU A 132 11.44 -0.02 1.86
C GLU A 132 12.55 -1.10 1.71
N TYR A 133 12.21 -2.38 1.71
CA TYR A 133 13.14 -3.48 1.42
C TYR A 133 13.34 -3.65 -0.10
N GLU A 134 13.78 -2.59 -0.76
CA GLU A 134 13.82 -2.50 -2.22
C GLU A 134 14.71 -3.55 -2.88
N ALA A 135 15.92 -3.77 -2.34
CA ALA A 135 16.87 -4.73 -2.93
C ALA A 135 16.30 -6.16 -2.93
N GLN A 136 15.69 -6.56 -1.80
CA GLN A 136 15.02 -7.84 -1.65
C GLN A 136 13.79 -7.93 -2.56
N ALA A 137 12.98 -6.88 -2.62
CA ALA A 137 11.82 -6.81 -3.50
C ALA A 137 12.20 -7.01 -4.97
N VAL A 138 13.22 -6.32 -5.45
CA VAL A 138 13.72 -6.47 -6.83
C VAL A 138 14.24 -7.89 -7.07
N ALA A 139 14.90 -8.51 -6.10
CA ALA A 139 15.36 -9.90 -6.21
C ALA A 139 14.18 -10.87 -6.35
N GLU A 140 13.11 -10.69 -5.54
CA GLU A 140 11.91 -11.53 -5.63
C GLU A 140 11.18 -11.36 -6.97
N VAL A 141 11.01 -10.12 -7.45
CA VAL A 141 10.38 -9.89 -8.76
C VAL A 141 11.19 -10.51 -9.90
N LYS A 142 12.52 -10.50 -9.82
CA LYS A 142 13.37 -11.18 -10.81
C LYS A 142 13.22 -12.71 -10.75
N LYS A 143 13.07 -13.31 -9.57
CA LYS A 143 12.74 -14.74 -9.44
C LYS A 143 11.38 -15.04 -10.08
N ALA A 144 10.36 -14.18 -9.82
CA ALA A 144 9.05 -14.29 -10.45
C ALA A 144 9.14 -14.32 -11.98
N LEU A 145 9.87 -13.37 -12.57
CA LEU A 145 10.08 -13.29 -14.02
C LEU A 145 10.94 -14.43 -14.60
N ALA A 146 11.81 -15.02 -13.79
CA ALA A 146 12.56 -16.22 -14.21
C ALA A 146 11.64 -17.45 -14.34
N LEU A 147 10.59 -17.52 -13.51
CA LEU A 147 9.57 -18.58 -13.56
C LEU A 147 8.50 -18.30 -14.63
N ASP A 148 8.07 -17.06 -14.73
CA ASP A 148 7.08 -16.61 -15.74
C ASP A 148 7.50 -15.25 -16.33
N PRO A 149 8.17 -15.24 -17.50
CA PRO A 149 8.60 -13.99 -18.15
C PRO A 149 7.45 -13.07 -18.61
N LYS A 150 6.22 -13.56 -18.60
CA LYS A 150 5.02 -12.79 -18.98
C LYS A 150 4.10 -12.54 -17.81
N LEU A 151 4.58 -12.69 -16.59
CA LEU A 151 3.79 -12.41 -15.39
C LEU A 151 3.37 -10.95 -15.36
N PRO A 152 2.06 -10.66 -15.40
CA PRO A 152 1.56 -9.28 -15.32
C PRO A 152 2.03 -8.57 -14.04
N GLU A 153 2.22 -7.26 -14.14
CA GLU A 153 2.67 -6.36 -13.07
C GLU A 153 4.12 -6.54 -12.61
N ALA A 154 4.82 -7.60 -13.00
CA ALA A 154 6.19 -7.83 -12.56
C ALA A 154 7.16 -6.80 -13.18
N HIS A 155 7.06 -6.57 -14.49
CA HIS A 155 7.85 -5.53 -15.16
C HIS A 155 7.44 -4.12 -14.71
N PHE A 156 6.14 -3.89 -14.45
CA PHE A 156 5.67 -2.61 -13.89
C PHE A 156 6.36 -2.30 -12.56
N LEU A 157 6.44 -3.26 -11.66
CA LEU A 157 7.08 -3.08 -10.35
C LEU A 157 8.58 -2.73 -10.47
N LEU A 158 9.31 -3.41 -11.37
CA LEU A 158 10.71 -3.06 -11.66
C LEU A 158 10.83 -1.66 -12.25
N GLY A 159 9.92 -1.29 -13.15
CA GLY A 159 9.85 0.03 -13.76
C GLY A 159 9.61 1.13 -12.73
N GLU A 160 8.65 0.95 -11.80
CA GLU A 160 8.40 1.90 -10.71
C GLU A 160 9.64 2.11 -9.83
N VAL A 161 10.30 1.02 -9.42
CA VAL A 161 11.54 1.10 -8.63
C VAL A 161 12.63 1.85 -9.37
N ALA A 162 12.81 1.57 -10.66
CA ALA A 162 13.83 2.23 -11.48
C ALA A 162 13.55 3.74 -11.59
N ILE A 163 12.30 4.14 -11.86
CA ILE A 163 11.89 5.55 -11.95
C ILE A 163 12.07 6.25 -10.60
N PHE A 164 11.69 5.61 -9.51
CA PHE A 164 11.88 6.18 -8.17
C PHE A 164 13.35 6.46 -7.87
N ARG A 165 14.25 5.60 -8.33
CA ARG A 165 15.71 5.77 -8.20
C ARG A 165 16.32 6.71 -9.25
N GLY A 166 15.51 7.35 -10.08
CA GLY A 166 15.98 8.26 -11.13
C GLY A 166 16.61 7.56 -12.35
N ARG A 167 16.55 6.22 -12.42
CA ARG A 167 17.00 5.43 -13.57
C ARG A 167 15.89 5.37 -14.62
N LEU A 168 15.66 6.53 -15.26
CA LEU A 168 14.47 6.71 -16.11
C LEU A 168 14.49 5.78 -17.32
N ASP A 169 15.64 5.57 -17.97
CA ASP A 169 15.75 4.69 -19.14
C ASP A 169 15.45 3.22 -18.80
N ASP A 170 15.97 2.75 -17.65
CA ASP A 170 15.64 1.41 -17.16
C ASP A 170 14.15 1.26 -16.89
N GLY A 171 13.55 2.28 -16.26
CA GLY A 171 12.11 2.33 -15.97
C GLY A 171 11.26 2.28 -17.23
N ILE A 172 11.62 3.08 -18.25
CA ILE A 172 10.98 3.09 -19.56
C ILE A 172 11.05 1.70 -20.22
N ALA A 173 12.22 1.07 -20.19
CA ALA A 173 12.39 -0.25 -20.75
C ALA A 173 11.51 -1.31 -20.08
N GLU A 174 11.46 -1.31 -18.74
CA GLU A 174 10.62 -2.25 -17.99
C GLU A 174 9.13 -1.98 -18.20
N LEU A 175 8.67 -0.72 -18.16
CA LEU A 175 7.28 -0.38 -18.42
C LEU A 175 6.85 -0.73 -19.85
N THR A 176 7.74 -0.61 -20.82
CA THR A 176 7.47 -1.02 -22.21
C THR A 176 7.25 -2.53 -22.32
N LYS A 177 8.02 -3.33 -21.57
CA LYS A 177 7.80 -4.79 -21.49
C LYS A 177 6.44 -5.11 -20.85
N GLU A 178 6.09 -4.42 -19.77
CA GLU A 178 4.78 -4.59 -19.13
C GLU A 178 3.64 -4.30 -20.11
N LEU A 179 3.73 -3.21 -20.85
CA LEU A 179 2.69 -2.81 -21.81
C LEU A 179 2.59 -3.75 -23.04
N ALA A 180 3.68 -4.48 -23.35
CA ALA A 180 3.63 -5.56 -24.35
C ALA A 180 2.85 -6.78 -23.84
N ILE A 181 2.84 -7.01 -22.52
CA ILE A 181 2.08 -8.09 -21.87
C ILE A 181 0.64 -7.63 -21.60
N ASN A 182 0.49 -6.44 -21.00
CA ASN A 182 -0.79 -5.87 -20.59
C ASN A 182 -1.02 -4.46 -21.19
N PRO A 183 -1.49 -4.36 -22.45
CA PRO A 183 -1.64 -3.07 -23.15
C PRO A 183 -2.75 -2.17 -22.58
N ASN A 184 -3.59 -2.70 -21.69
CA ASN A 184 -4.67 -1.94 -21.05
C ASN A 184 -4.35 -1.52 -19.60
N PHE A 185 -3.11 -1.64 -19.18
CA PHE A 185 -2.71 -1.23 -17.83
C PHE A 185 -2.49 0.29 -17.76
N ALA A 186 -3.53 1.02 -17.39
CA ALA A 186 -3.55 2.48 -17.34
C ALA A 186 -2.39 3.07 -16.52
N MET A 187 -2.04 2.43 -15.39
CA MET A 187 -0.96 2.92 -14.52
C MET A 187 0.41 2.81 -15.18
N ALA A 188 0.66 1.75 -15.95
CA ALA A 188 1.92 1.61 -16.69
C ALA A 188 2.05 2.68 -17.79
N TRP A 189 0.97 3.01 -18.50
CA TRP A 189 0.94 4.14 -19.45
C TRP A 189 1.21 5.47 -18.76
N TYR A 190 0.60 5.70 -17.59
CA TYR A 190 0.84 6.91 -16.80
C TYR A 190 2.30 7.02 -16.36
N ARG A 191 2.88 5.95 -15.81
CA ARG A 191 4.28 5.93 -15.37
C ARG A 191 5.27 6.13 -16.51
N LEU A 192 4.96 5.54 -17.67
CA LEU A 192 5.76 5.76 -18.88
C LEU A 192 5.73 7.22 -19.32
N GLY A 193 4.54 7.83 -19.32
CA GLY A 193 4.39 9.27 -19.58
C GLY A 193 5.10 10.15 -18.54
N ASP A 194 5.06 9.77 -17.24
CA ASP A 194 5.81 10.48 -16.18
C ASP A 194 7.32 10.41 -16.42
N ALA A 195 7.85 9.23 -16.79
CA ALA A 195 9.27 9.06 -17.06
C ALA A 195 9.74 9.97 -18.22
N TYR A 196 9.01 10.00 -19.35
CA TYR A 196 9.31 10.91 -20.44
C TYR A 196 9.14 12.39 -20.06
N THR A 197 8.15 12.72 -19.22
CA THR A 197 7.96 14.08 -18.70
C THR A 197 9.17 14.53 -17.86
N ARG A 198 9.74 13.66 -17.04
CA ARG A 198 10.95 13.94 -16.26
C ARG A 198 12.21 14.08 -17.11
N GLN A 199 12.25 13.42 -18.27
CA GLN A 199 13.31 13.60 -19.28
C GLN A 199 13.08 14.83 -20.16
N GLU A 200 12.00 15.58 -19.95
CA GLU A 200 11.56 16.73 -20.77
C GLU A 200 11.26 16.35 -22.24
N HIS A 201 11.02 15.07 -22.50
CA HIS A 201 10.62 14.57 -23.82
C HIS A 201 9.08 14.67 -23.97
N TRP A 202 8.59 15.93 -24.06
CA TRP A 202 7.15 16.24 -24.07
C TRP A 202 6.38 15.52 -25.18
N ASP A 203 6.99 15.46 -26.38
CA ASP A 203 6.37 14.81 -27.53
C ASP A 203 6.16 13.30 -27.33
N LEU A 204 7.10 12.65 -26.64
CA LEU A 204 6.99 11.23 -26.29
C LEU A 204 6.04 11.00 -25.13
N ALA A 205 5.99 11.92 -24.15
CA ALA A 205 5.10 11.79 -23.00
C ALA A 205 3.62 11.86 -23.36
N ILE A 206 3.24 12.80 -24.28
CA ILE A 206 1.85 13.08 -24.61
C ILE A 206 1.04 11.84 -25.03
N PRO A 207 1.46 11.02 -26.03
CA PRO A 207 0.67 9.86 -26.44
C PRO A 207 0.47 8.83 -25.34
N HIS A 208 1.46 8.65 -24.46
CA HIS A 208 1.35 7.72 -23.33
C HIS A 208 0.37 8.25 -22.27
N LEU A 209 0.43 9.53 -21.94
CA LEU A 209 -0.51 10.16 -21.02
C LEU A 209 -1.95 10.20 -21.57
N GLN A 210 -2.13 10.44 -22.88
CA GLN A 210 -3.44 10.34 -23.52
C GLN A 210 -4.01 8.93 -23.41
N ARG A 211 -3.19 7.90 -23.59
CA ARG A 211 -3.63 6.51 -23.41
C ARG A 211 -4.01 6.22 -21.97
N ALA A 212 -3.25 6.72 -20.99
CA ALA A 212 -3.56 6.60 -19.57
C ALA A 212 -4.91 7.26 -19.23
N VAL A 213 -5.17 8.48 -19.71
CA VAL A 213 -6.44 9.21 -19.55
C VAL A 213 -7.61 8.42 -20.16
N TRP A 214 -7.41 7.85 -21.36
CA TRP A 214 -8.45 7.07 -22.03
C TRP A 214 -8.82 5.80 -21.26
N LEU A 215 -7.82 5.12 -20.68
CA LEU A 215 -8.02 3.88 -19.91
C LEU A 215 -8.60 4.14 -18.50
N ASN A 216 -8.25 5.25 -17.89
CA ASN A 216 -8.74 5.63 -16.55
C ASN A 216 -9.06 7.14 -16.50
N PRO A 217 -10.27 7.53 -16.93
CA PRO A 217 -10.68 8.94 -17.00
C PRO A 217 -10.95 9.58 -15.63
N ASP A 218 -11.04 8.80 -14.55
CA ASP A 218 -11.37 9.29 -13.21
C ASP A 218 -10.12 9.54 -12.34
N TYR A 219 -8.93 9.39 -12.91
CA TYR A 219 -7.67 9.64 -12.21
C TYR A 219 -7.01 10.92 -12.72
N SER A 220 -6.89 11.94 -11.84
CA SER A 220 -6.39 13.28 -12.20
C SER A 220 -4.91 13.33 -12.58
N GLY A 221 -4.08 12.40 -12.08
CA GLY A 221 -2.63 12.39 -12.30
C GLY A 221 -2.18 12.52 -13.75
N PRO A 222 -2.64 11.65 -14.68
CA PRO A 222 -2.28 11.75 -16.10
C PRO A 222 -2.72 13.07 -16.76
N PHE A 223 -3.89 13.63 -16.37
CA PHE A 223 -4.35 14.93 -16.88
C PHE A 223 -3.40 16.04 -16.49
N ILE A 224 -2.89 16.05 -15.26
CA ILE A 224 -1.95 17.07 -14.76
C ILE A 224 -0.65 17.03 -15.56
N LEU A 225 -0.07 15.84 -15.76
CA LEU A 225 1.15 15.70 -16.55
C LEU A 225 0.93 16.06 -18.03
N LEU A 226 -0.19 15.66 -18.61
CA LEU A 226 -0.56 15.99 -19.98
C LEU A 226 -0.71 17.54 -20.14
N GLY A 227 -1.38 18.18 -19.20
CA GLY A 227 -1.47 19.64 -19.14
C GLY A 227 -0.11 20.32 -19.04
N ARG A 228 0.81 19.75 -18.24
CA ARG A 228 2.20 20.22 -18.14
C ARG A 228 2.95 20.07 -19.47
N CYS A 229 2.80 18.96 -20.15
CA CYS A 229 3.43 18.73 -21.46
C CYS A 229 2.96 19.77 -22.48
N TYR A 230 1.66 20.01 -22.59
CA TYR A 230 1.11 21.03 -23.49
C TYR A 230 1.56 22.44 -23.10
N PHE A 231 1.59 22.77 -21.80
CA PHE A 231 2.11 24.05 -21.33
C PHE A 231 3.57 24.27 -21.75
N LYS A 232 4.42 23.25 -21.57
CA LYS A 232 5.84 23.32 -21.94
C LYS A 232 6.08 23.44 -23.45
N GLN A 233 5.16 22.91 -24.25
CA GLN A 233 5.15 23.08 -25.70
C GLN A 233 4.55 24.43 -26.17
N GLY A 234 4.07 25.27 -25.24
CA GLY A 234 3.39 26.53 -25.59
C GLY A 234 1.96 26.34 -26.10
N ASN A 235 1.42 25.15 -26.05
CA ASN A 235 0.05 24.85 -26.44
C ASN A 235 -0.91 25.10 -25.27
N PHE A 236 -1.09 26.40 -24.96
CA PHE A 236 -1.80 26.83 -23.75
C PHE A 236 -3.29 26.45 -23.79
N SER A 237 -3.93 26.51 -24.97
CA SER A 237 -5.35 26.16 -25.11
C SER A 237 -5.62 24.68 -24.75
N ASN A 238 -4.78 23.75 -25.24
CA ASN A 238 -4.90 22.35 -24.85
C ASN A 238 -4.55 22.15 -23.36
N ALA A 239 -3.51 22.85 -22.85
CA ALA A 239 -3.15 22.80 -21.44
C ALA A 239 -4.32 23.23 -20.54
N GLU A 240 -4.98 24.35 -20.85
CA GLU A 240 -6.15 24.84 -20.11
C GLU A 240 -7.25 23.78 -20.07
N GLY A 241 -7.67 23.27 -21.24
CA GLY A 241 -8.76 22.30 -21.33
C GLY A 241 -8.50 21.03 -20.52
N ILE A 242 -7.27 20.54 -20.55
CA ILE A 242 -6.86 19.34 -19.83
C ILE A 242 -6.76 19.59 -18.32
N LEU A 243 -6.22 20.73 -17.89
CA LEU A 243 -6.09 21.08 -16.47
C LEU A 243 -7.43 21.38 -15.81
N ARG A 244 -8.38 21.96 -16.54
CA ARG A 244 -9.77 22.11 -16.06
C ARG A 244 -10.41 20.73 -15.82
N LYS A 245 -10.18 19.74 -16.69
CA LYS A 245 -10.64 18.36 -16.46
C LYS A 245 -10.00 17.75 -15.22
N ALA A 246 -8.69 17.95 -15.01
CA ALA A 246 -8.03 17.49 -13.79
C ALA A 246 -8.69 18.06 -12.52
N LEU A 247 -9.09 19.33 -12.53
CA LEU A 247 -9.77 19.98 -11.41
C LEU A 247 -11.25 19.61 -11.27
N VAL A 248 -11.88 19.09 -12.31
CA VAL A 248 -13.22 18.48 -12.19
C VAL A 248 -13.12 17.15 -11.42
N ILE A 249 -12.07 16.35 -11.68
CA ILE A 249 -11.83 15.07 -11.01
C ILE A 249 -11.36 15.29 -9.56
N ASP A 250 -10.40 16.19 -9.37
CA ASP A 250 -9.83 16.53 -8.06
C ASP A 250 -9.82 18.07 -7.87
N PRO A 251 -10.93 18.63 -7.34
CA PRO A 251 -11.10 20.08 -7.20
C PRO A 251 -10.08 20.76 -6.28
N ASN A 252 -9.43 20.00 -5.41
CA ASN A 252 -8.46 20.51 -4.44
C ASN A 252 -7.00 20.25 -4.87
N ASN A 253 -6.76 19.83 -6.10
CA ASN A 253 -5.41 19.55 -6.57
C ASN A 253 -4.62 20.84 -6.77
N HIS A 254 -3.71 21.10 -5.85
CA HIS A 254 -2.87 22.31 -5.85
C HIS A 254 -1.99 22.43 -7.10
N SER A 255 -1.42 21.30 -7.56
CA SER A 255 -0.54 21.31 -8.75
C SER A 255 -1.33 21.63 -10.02
N ALA A 256 -2.53 21.08 -10.18
CA ALA A 256 -3.41 21.37 -11.30
C ALA A 256 -3.86 22.83 -11.31
N ALA A 257 -4.31 23.35 -10.15
CA ALA A 257 -4.76 24.73 -10.01
C ALA A 257 -3.63 25.74 -10.28
N TYR A 258 -2.44 25.49 -9.74
CA TYR A 258 -1.28 26.34 -9.98
C TYR A 258 -0.89 26.37 -11.46
N LEU A 259 -0.81 25.20 -12.10
CA LEU A 259 -0.44 25.10 -13.52
C LEU A 259 -1.53 25.69 -14.42
N LEU A 260 -2.81 25.56 -14.07
CA LEU A 260 -3.92 26.24 -14.77
C LEU A 260 -3.79 27.77 -14.65
N GLY A 261 -3.51 28.28 -13.45
CA GLY A 261 -3.29 29.71 -13.26
C GLY A 261 -2.15 30.26 -14.13
N GLN A 262 -1.01 29.51 -14.20
CA GLN A 262 0.09 29.88 -15.09
C GLN A 262 -0.32 29.82 -16.57
N THR A 263 -1.08 28.81 -16.97
CA THR A 263 -1.58 28.66 -18.36
C THR A 263 -2.47 29.82 -18.75
N LEU A 264 -3.42 30.21 -17.91
CA LEU A 264 -4.33 31.34 -18.13
C LEU A 264 -3.59 32.66 -18.20
N MET A 265 -2.53 32.84 -17.41
CA MET A 265 -1.67 34.04 -17.53
C MET A 265 -0.98 34.12 -18.90
N GLN A 266 -0.51 33.01 -19.45
CA GLN A 266 0.11 32.96 -20.79
C GLN A 266 -0.91 33.25 -21.90
N GLU A 267 -2.17 32.90 -21.71
CA GLU A 267 -3.27 33.20 -22.63
C GLU A 267 -3.81 34.66 -22.49
N GLY A 268 -3.31 35.40 -21.50
CA GLY A 268 -3.80 36.78 -21.23
C GLY A 268 -5.10 36.82 -20.41
N LYS A 269 -5.62 35.69 -19.95
CA LYS A 269 -6.86 35.56 -19.13
C LYS A 269 -6.59 35.87 -17.66
N LYS A 270 -6.12 37.10 -17.38
CA LYS A 270 -5.58 37.48 -16.05
C LYS A 270 -6.57 37.38 -14.91
N ASP A 271 -7.84 37.73 -15.17
CA ASP A 271 -8.86 37.70 -14.11
C ASP A 271 -9.23 36.26 -13.72
N GLU A 272 -9.33 35.36 -14.69
CA GLU A 272 -9.55 33.95 -14.44
C GLU A 272 -8.35 33.32 -13.71
N ALA A 273 -7.13 33.66 -14.13
CA ALA A 273 -5.92 33.18 -13.45
C ALA A 273 -5.90 33.61 -11.98
N ARG A 274 -6.24 34.88 -11.69
CA ARG A 274 -6.33 35.40 -10.33
C ARG A 274 -7.35 34.64 -9.52
N ALA A 275 -8.55 34.42 -10.05
CA ALA A 275 -9.62 33.68 -9.36
C ALA A 275 -9.20 32.24 -9.00
N VAL A 276 -8.53 31.53 -9.93
CA VAL A 276 -8.03 30.16 -9.68
C VAL A 276 -6.95 30.15 -8.57
N LEU A 277 -6.02 31.09 -8.61
CA LEU A 277 -4.92 31.18 -7.65
C LEU A 277 -5.38 31.66 -6.26
N GLU A 278 -6.38 32.56 -6.19
CA GLU A 278 -6.99 32.97 -4.92
C GLU A 278 -7.76 31.84 -4.25
N ARG A 279 -8.50 31.06 -5.04
CA ARG A 279 -9.16 29.84 -4.50
C ARG A 279 -8.14 28.88 -3.91
N LEU A 280 -7.02 28.67 -4.60
CA LEU A 280 -5.93 27.82 -4.13
C LEU A 280 -5.35 28.32 -2.79
N ARG A 281 -5.13 29.62 -2.65
CA ARG A 281 -4.63 30.22 -1.40
C ARG A 281 -5.61 30.03 -0.24
N ASN A 282 -6.89 30.28 -0.48
CA ASN A 282 -7.92 30.16 0.57
C ASN A 282 -8.07 28.70 1.05
N THR A 283 -7.88 27.70 0.20
CA THR A 283 -7.87 26.29 0.61
C THR A 283 -6.63 25.92 1.42
N ALA A 284 -5.47 26.51 1.12
CA ALA A 284 -4.26 26.32 1.90
C ALA A 284 -4.36 26.93 3.31
N ASP A 285 -4.91 28.14 3.42
CA ASP A 285 -5.11 28.85 4.69
C ASP A 285 -6.12 28.13 5.60
N ALA A 286 -7.17 27.52 5.02
CA ALA A 286 -8.14 26.72 5.76
C ALA A 286 -7.59 25.37 6.28
N ALA A 287 -6.53 24.85 5.67
CA ALA A 287 -5.88 23.59 6.07
C ALA A 287 -4.82 23.77 7.17
N THR A 288 -4.37 25.00 7.46
CA THR A 288 -3.48 25.31 8.58
C THR A 288 -4.33 25.64 9.81
N PRO A 289 -4.37 24.77 10.86
CA PRO A 289 -5.04 25.15 12.10
C PRO A 289 -4.33 26.37 12.66
N SER A 290 -5.11 27.43 12.92
CA SER A 290 -4.61 28.60 13.62
C SER A 290 -4.09 28.16 14.98
N THR A 291 -2.77 28.10 15.13
CA THR A 291 -2.11 28.09 16.44
C THR A 291 -2.33 29.48 17.06
N SER A 292 -3.53 29.70 17.62
CA SER A 292 -3.77 30.81 18.54
C SER A 292 -3.26 30.42 19.91
N HIS A 293 -2.33 31.20 20.38
CA HIS A 293 -1.66 31.18 21.70
C HIS A 293 -2.59 31.05 22.90
#